data_36fd2f6e0ac867db472e4f998f387fc7
#
_entry.id   36fd2f6e0ac867db472e4f998f387fc7
#
_cell.length_a   1.000
_cell.length_b   1.000
_cell.length_c   1.000
_cell.angle_alpha   90.00
_cell.angle_beta   90.00
_cell.angle_gamma   90.00
#
_symmetry.space_group_name_H-M   'P 1'
#
loop_
_entity.id
_entity.type
_entity.pdbx_description
1 polymer ?
#
loop_
_entity_poly.entity_id
_entity_poly.type
_entity_poly.pdbx_seq_one_letter_code
_entity_poly.pdbx_strand_id
1 'polypeptide(L)'
;MSLSPTKLKILETMLLNNGSAKASQIAKDAEAEFPSTMMHLLDLIRKGYASSPEKGQYIITDKGKEAIGIPETTTENAKAILAHTSHENAFHFYTDIEEPLNVYAYSLQNFLDDIKQIDAKSLEFHTFRGDFESWLICLGDIELAKKIALLKEKKLTGEELRRRLQSIIENRCAVLSALI
;
A
#
# COMPACT_ATOMS: atom_id res chain seq x y z
N MET A 1 -13.03 -22.14 2.32
CA MET A 1 -14.06 -21.29 1.65
C MET A 1 -13.39 -19.99 1.23
N SER A 2 -13.44 -19.67 -0.05
CA SER A 2 -12.93 -18.39 -0.55
C SER A 2 -13.86 -17.25 -0.12
N LEU A 3 -13.29 -16.07 0.14
CA LEU A 3 -14.07 -14.87 0.40
C LEU A 3 -14.76 -14.39 -0.89
N SER A 4 -15.95 -13.78 -0.74
CA SER A 4 -16.63 -13.16 -1.90
C SER A 4 -15.84 -11.94 -2.40
N PRO A 5 -15.99 -11.56 -3.69
CA PRO A 5 -15.33 -10.39 -4.26
C PRO A 5 -15.55 -9.11 -3.43
N THR A 6 -16.77 -8.90 -2.92
CA THR A 6 -17.10 -7.75 -2.06
C THR A 6 -16.27 -7.73 -0.77
N LYS A 7 -16.08 -8.89 -0.13
CA LYS A 7 -15.26 -8.99 1.09
C LYS A 7 -13.78 -8.76 0.81
N LEU A 8 -13.28 -9.27 -0.31
CA LEU A 8 -11.91 -8.98 -0.74
C LEU A 8 -11.72 -7.48 -0.99
N LYS A 9 -12.64 -6.82 -1.70
CA LYS A 9 -12.60 -5.37 -1.93
C LYS A 9 -12.64 -4.57 -0.62
N ILE A 10 -13.42 -4.99 0.38
CA ILE A 10 -13.44 -4.36 1.71
C ILE A 10 -12.07 -4.50 2.39
N LEU A 11 -11.45 -5.68 2.37
CA LEU A 11 -10.11 -5.87 2.96
C LEU A 11 -9.04 -5.05 2.23
N GLU A 12 -9.08 -4.99 0.90
CA GLU A 12 -8.18 -4.16 0.10
C GLU A 12 -8.36 -2.65 0.41
N THR A 13 -9.59 -2.21 0.60
CA THR A 13 -9.90 -0.83 1.01
C THR A 13 -9.33 -0.53 2.40
N MET A 14 -9.48 -1.46 3.36
CA MET A 14 -8.89 -1.32 4.70
C MET A 14 -7.37 -1.26 4.63
N LEU A 15 -6.75 -2.08 3.80
CA LEU A 15 -5.30 -2.08 3.58
C LEU A 15 -4.82 -0.72 3.06
N LEU A 16 -5.50 -0.16 2.05
CA LEU A 16 -5.15 1.13 1.44
C LEU A 16 -5.31 2.31 2.40
N ASN A 17 -6.18 2.19 3.39
CA ASN A 17 -6.37 3.15 4.49
C ASN A 17 -5.40 2.92 5.67
N ASN A 18 -4.20 2.43 5.40
CA ASN A 18 -3.15 2.12 6.39
C ASN A 18 -3.60 1.10 7.46
N GLY A 19 -4.50 0.21 7.06
CA GLY A 19 -4.97 -0.90 7.87
C GLY A 19 -6.07 -0.54 8.87
N SER A 20 -6.39 0.75 9.08
CA SER A 20 -7.43 1.18 10.03
C SER A 20 -8.35 2.23 9.43
N ALA A 21 -9.66 2.02 9.51
CA ALA A 21 -10.64 2.97 9.02
C ALA A 21 -12.00 2.84 9.73
N LYS A 22 -12.83 3.90 9.65
CA LYS A 22 -14.24 3.86 10.05
C LYS A 22 -15.07 3.14 8.99
N ALA A 23 -16.15 2.47 9.40
CA ALA A 23 -17.05 1.77 8.48
C ALA A 23 -17.60 2.67 7.37
N SER A 24 -17.90 3.93 7.68
CA SER A 24 -18.38 4.91 6.69
C SER A 24 -17.32 5.25 5.63
N GLN A 25 -16.06 5.33 6.05
CA GLN A 25 -14.94 5.55 5.13
C GLN A 25 -14.72 4.33 4.25
N ILE A 26 -14.74 3.12 4.85
CA ILE A 26 -14.62 1.86 4.11
C ILE A 26 -15.73 1.73 3.06
N ALA A 27 -16.99 2.04 3.43
CA ALA A 27 -18.13 1.99 2.51
C ALA A 27 -17.93 2.95 1.33
N LYS A 28 -17.53 4.20 1.62
CA LYS A 28 -17.26 5.23 0.61
C LYS A 28 -16.13 4.79 -0.35
N ASP A 29 -15.00 4.35 0.18
CA ASP A 29 -13.82 4.02 -0.60
C ASP A 29 -13.98 2.71 -1.39
N ALA A 30 -14.80 1.78 -0.87
CA ALA A 30 -15.18 0.55 -1.56
C ALA A 30 -16.33 0.74 -2.57
N GLU A 31 -16.91 1.95 -2.63
CA GLU A 31 -18.08 2.26 -3.48
C GLU A 31 -19.27 1.34 -3.18
N ALA A 32 -19.51 1.08 -1.88
CA ALA A 32 -20.54 0.15 -1.41
C ALA A 32 -21.51 0.85 -0.44
N GLU A 33 -22.73 0.33 -0.36
CA GLU A 33 -23.74 0.79 0.59
C GLU A 33 -23.32 0.51 2.04
N PHE A 34 -23.49 1.50 2.92
CA PHE A 34 -23.08 1.40 4.32
C PHE A 34 -23.69 0.20 5.06
N PRO A 35 -25.00 -0.10 4.98
CA PRO A 35 -25.56 -1.28 5.66
C PRO A 35 -24.94 -2.59 5.19
N SER A 36 -24.70 -2.75 3.90
CA SER A 36 -24.04 -3.91 3.31
C SER A 36 -22.59 -4.04 3.81
N THR A 37 -21.86 -2.92 3.81
CA THR A 37 -20.48 -2.88 4.32
C THR A 37 -20.42 -3.30 5.77
N MET A 38 -21.31 -2.80 6.63
CA MET A 38 -21.39 -3.20 8.04
C MET A 38 -21.64 -4.70 8.21
N MET A 39 -22.56 -5.28 7.45
CA MET A 39 -22.83 -6.71 7.51
C MET A 39 -21.59 -7.53 7.11
N HIS A 40 -20.87 -7.12 6.08
CA HIS A 40 -19.64 -7.78 5.64
C HIS A 40 -18.50 -7.62 6.66
N LEU A 41 -18.34 -6.43 7.27
CA LEU A 41 -17.35 -6.19 8.32
C LEU A 41 -17.60 -7.09 9.54
N LEU A 42 -18.84 -7.22 10.00
CA LEU A 42 -19.18 -8.10 11.12
C LEU A 42 -18.88 -9.58 10.82
N ASP A 43 -19.12 -10.02 9.57
CA ASP A 43 -18.77 -11.39 9.16
C ASP A 43 -17.25 -11.58 9.05
N LEU A 44 -16.50 -10.58 8.54
CA LEU A 44 -15.05 -10.60 8.49
C LEU A 44 -14.44 -10.66 9.90
N ILE A 45 -14.98 -9.89 10.85
CA ILE A 45 -14.54 -9.92 12.26
C ILE A 45 -14.80 -11.30 12.87
N ARG A 46 -16.03 -11.83 12.72
CA ARG A 46 -16.38 -13.17 13.23
C ARG A 46 -15.46 -14.27 12.71
N LYS A 47 -14.95 -14.12 11.47
CA LYS A 47 -14.02 -15.05 10.84
C LYS A 47 -12.54 -14.75 11.09
N GLY A 48 -12.24 -13.65 11.79
CA GLY A 48 -10.89 -13.25 12.16
C GLY A 48 -10.07 -12.57 11.05
N TYR A 49 -10.70 -12.12 9.94
CA TYR A 49 -10.03 -11.37 8.87
C TYR A 49 -9.91 -9.87 9.14
N ALA A 50 -10.72 -9.38 10.05
CA ALA A 50 -10.70 -8.01 10.56
C ALA A 50 -10.89 -8.03 12.07
N SER A 51 -10.57 -6.91 12.73
CA SER A 51 -10.86 -6.69 14.15
C SER A 51 -11.36 -5.26 14.37
N SER A 52 -11.96 -5.01 15.53
CA SER A 52 -12.40 -3.68 15.94
C SER A 52 -11.88 -3.42 17.36
N PRO A 53 -10.63 -2.89 17.49
CA PRO A 53 -10.01 -2.64 18.80
C PRO A 53 -10.72 -1.51 19.56
N GLU A 54 -11.31 -0.57 18.85
CA GLU A 54 -12.07 0.55 19.37
C GLU A 54 -13.41 0.67 18.66
N LYS A 55 -14.41 1.21 19.37
CA LYS A 55 -15.76 1.39 18.79
C LYS A 55 -15.71 2.23 17.52
N GLY A 56 -16.14 1.64 16.42
CA GLY A 56 -16.23 2.29 15.11
C GLY A 56 -14.94 2.33 14.30
N GLN A 57 -13.83 1.79 14.83
CA GLN A 57 -12.58 1.58 14.09
C GLN A 57 -12.44 0.11 13.72
N TYR A 58 -12.03 -0.13 12.48
CA TYR A 58 -11.85 -1.48 11.93
C TYR A 58 -10.46 -1.59 11.36
N ILE A 59 -9.74 -2.65 11.73
CA ILE A 59 -8.40 -2.96 11.23
C ILE A 59 -8.36 -4.32 10.56
N ILE A 60 -7.59 -4.42 9.49
CA ILE A 60 -7.29 -5.69 8.84
C ILE A 60 -6.31 -6.49 9.70
N THR A 61 -6.54 -7.80 9.86
CA THR A 61 -5.62 -8.71 10.56
C THR A 61 -4.61 -9.33 9.58
N ASP A 62 -3.58 -10.01 10.10
CA ASP A 62 -2.64 -10.75 9.25
C ASP A 62 -3.35 -11.82 8.42
N LYS A 63 -4.33 -12.53 9.00
CA LYS A 63 -5.20 -13.44 8.26
C LYS A 63 -5.99 -12.73 7.15
N GLY A 64 -6.42 -11.49 7.38
CA GLY A 64 -7.05 -10.66 6.36
C GLY A 64 -6.09 -10.29 5.24
N LYS A 65 -4.85 -9.94 5.59
CA LYS A 65 -3.80 -9.66 4.61
C LYS A 65 -3.45 -10.89 3.77
N GLU A 66 -3.29 -12.06 4.39
CA GLU A 66 -3.08 -13.33 3.67
C GLU A 66 -4.21 -13.61 2.67
N ALA A 67 -5.45 -13.35 3.05
CA ALA A 67 -6.62 -13.58 2.18
C ALA A 67 -6.62 -12.71 0.91
N ILE A 68 -5.88 -11.60 0.89
CA ILE A 68 -5.66 -10.72 -0.26
C ILE A 68 -4.26 -10.85 -0.86
N GLY A 69 -3.54 -11.92 -0.52
CA GLY A 69 -2.24 -12.28 -1.11
C GLY A 69 -1.02 -11.60 -0.51
N ILE A 70 -1.12 -11.06 0.71
CA ILE A 70 0.01 -10.43 1.40
C ILE A 70 0.53 -11.39 2.48
N PRO A 71 1.78 -11.87 2.37
CA PRO A 71 2.39 -12.71 3.39
C PRO A 71 2.69 -11.92 4.67
N GLU A 72 2.80 -12.63 5.78
CA GLU A 72 3.29 -12.06 7.04
C GLU A 72 4.71 -11.48 6.85
N THR A 73 4.95 -10.31 7.40
CA THR A 73 6.27 -9.66 7.38
C THR A 73 7.04 -10.04 8.63
N THR A 74 8.13 -10.80 8.49
CA THR A 74 9.02 -11.12 9.60
C THR A 74 10.02 -10.00 9.88
N THR A 75 10.71 -10.06 11.03
CA THR A 75 11.80 -9.13 11.36
C THR A 75 12.92 -9.19 10.31
N GLU A 76 13.27 -10.38 9.82
CA GLU A 76 14.27 -10.54 8.76
C GLU A 76 13.84 -9.89 7.46
N ASN A 77 12.57 -10.07 7.06
CA ASN A 77 12.03 -9.40 5.88
C ASN A 77 12.04 -7.88 6.05
N ALA A 78 11.64 -7.37 7.22
CA ALA A 78 11.64 -5.94 7.51
C ALA A 78 13.05 -5.34 7.38
N LYS A 79 14.08 -6.00 7.95
CA LYS A 79 15.48 -5.59 7.80
C LYS A 79 15.93 -5.58 6.34
N ALA A 80 15.58 -6.62 5.57
CA ALA A 80 15.94 -6.70 4.15
C ALA A 80 15.28 -5.60 3.32
N ILE A 81 14.00 -5.32 3.53
CA ILE A 81 13.25 -4.27 2.82
C ILE A 81 13.80 -2.86 3.11
N LEU A 82 14.23 -2.60 4.36
CA LEU A 82 14.77 -1.30 4.77
C LEU A 82 16.27 -1.15 4.44
N ALA A 83 16.95 -2.21 4.03
CA ALA A 83 18.36 -2.15 3.71
C ALA A 83 18.65 -1.30 2.46
N HIS A 84 19.89 -0.78 2.37
CA HIS A 84 20.39 -0.18 1.15
C HIS A 84 20.64 -1.23 0.07
N THR A 85 20.25 -0.94 -1.15
CA THR A 85 20.52 -1.77 -2.32
C THR A 85 21.68 -1.21 -3.16
N SER A 86 22.22 -2.01 -4.09
CA SER A 86 23.24 -1.57 -5.05
C SER A 86 22.64 -0.61 -6.08
N HIS A 87 23.50 0.12 -6.82
CA HIS A 87 23.06 1.01 -7.89
C HIS A 87 22.24 0.30 -8.97
N GLU A 88 22.59 -0.93 -9.30
CA GLU A 88 21.88 -1.75 -10.29
C GLU A 88 20.45 -2.11 -9.86
N ASN A 89 20.20 -2.19 -8.55
CA ASN A 89 18.91 -2.50 -7.96
C ASN A 89 18.19 -1.28 -7.39
N ALA A 90 18.80 -0.08 -7.47
CA ALA A 90 18.17 1.17 -7.06
C ALA A 90 16.97 1.50 -7.96
N PHE A 91 15.99 2.22 -7.43
CA PHE A 91 14.95 2.77 -8.28
C PHE A 91 15.47 3.99 -9.03
N HIS A 92 15.32 4.00 -10.35
CA HIS A 92 15.73 5.08 -11.24
C HIS A 92 14.51 5.87 -11.68
N PHE A 93 14.49 7.17 -11.43
CA PHE A 93 13.36 8.02 -11.77
C PHE A 93 13.48 8.61 -13.19
N TYR A 94 12.37 8.56 -13.92
CA TYR A 94 12.20 9.08 -15.28
C TYR A 94 10.94 9.94 -15.36
N THR A 95 10.85 10.84 -16.32
CA THR A 95 9.62 11.55 -16.69
C THR A 95 8.99 10.99 -17.95
N ASP A 96 9.76 10.28 -18.78
CA ASP A 96 9.33 9.53 -19.96
C ASP A 96 10.38 8.44 -20.29
N ILE A 97 10.14 7.60 -21.29
CA ILE A 97 10.96 6.41 -21.64
C ILE A 97 12.46 6.75 -21.79
N GLU A 98 12.80 7.89 -22.39
CA GLU A 98 14.19 8.32 -22.63
C GLU A 98 14.55 9.61 -21.85
N GLU A 99 13.80 9.95 -20.82
CA GLU A 99 14.01 11.17 -20.03
C GLU A 99 14.38 10.85 -18.57
N PRO A 100 15.62 10.42 -18.27
CA PRO A 100 16.06 10.14 -16.90
C PRO A 100 16.25 11.42 -16.11
N LEU A 101 15.83 11.40 -14.84
CA LEU A 101 16.04 12.53 -13.92
C LEU A 101 17.38 12.47 -13.19
N ASN A 102 18.15 11.38 -13.35
CA ASN A 102 19.38 11.10 -12.60
C ASN A 102 19.17 11.14 -11.07
N VAL A 103 17.98 10.75 -10.62
CA VAL A 103 17.61 10.56 -9.22
C VAL A 103 17.45 9.08 -8.98
N TYR A 104 18.03 8.57 -7.87
CA TYR A 104 18.11 7.15 -7.58
C TYR A 104 17.75 6.89 -6.13
N ALA A 105 16.75 6.05 -5.87
CA ALA A 105 16.44 5.60 -4.53
C ALA A 105 17.14 4.27 -4.23
N TYR A 106 18.06 4.29 -3.29
CA TYR A 106 18.84 3.12 -2.84
C TYR A 106 18.20 2.38 -1.66
N SER A 107 17.13 2.91 -1.10
CA SER A 107 16.38 2.31 0.01
C SER A 107 14.95 2.82 0.00
N LEU A 108 14.08 2.16 0.76
CA LEU A 108 12.70 2.61 0.92
C LEU A 108 12.63 4.03 1.53
N GLN A 109 13.58 4.40 2.41
CA GLN A 109 13.65 5.75 2.96
C GLN A 109 14.05 6.78 1.90
N ASN A 110 15.06 6.50 1.05
CA ASN A 110 15.40 7.39 -0.06
C ASN A 110 14.22 7.53 -1.03
N PHE A 111 13.53 6.43 -1.33
CA PHE A 111 12.35 6.46 -2.17
C PHE A 111 11.25 7.38 -1.62
N LEU A 112 10.99 7.32 -0.31
CA LEU A 112 10.06 8.24 0.36
C LEU A 112 10.49 9.71 0.24
N ASP A 113 11.77 9.99 0.44
CA ASP A 113 12.30 11.36 0.40
C ASP A 113 12.26 11.91 -1.04
N ASP A 114 12.54 11.08 -2.03
CA ASP A 114 12.42 11.45 -3.45
C ASP A 114 10.95 11.70 -3.86
N ILE A 115 10.01 10.85 -3.45
CA ILE A 115 8.57 11.02 -3.70
C ILE A 115 8.06 12.39 -3.24
N LYS A 116 8.61 12.94 -2.14
CA LYS A 116 8.21 14.23 -1.59
C LYS A 116 8.52 15.42 -2.50
N GLN A 117 9.56 15.31 -3.33
CA GLN A 117 10.13 16.45 -4.06
C GLN A 117 10.25 16.28 -5.57
N ILE A 118 10.19 15.04 -6.08
CA ILE A 118 10.36 14.76 -7.51
C ILE A 118 9.20 15.33 -8.33
N ASP A 119 9.41 15.59 -9.62
CA ASP A 119 8.36 16.06 -10.51
C ASP A 119 7.14 15.13 -10.50
N ALA A 120 5.93 15.71 -10.38
CA ALA A 120 4.68 14.95 -10.40
C ALA A 120 4.51 14.11 -11.67
N LYS A 121 5.03 14.58 -12.81
CA LYS A 121 5.06 13.83 -14.08
C LYS A 121 5.78 12.49 -13.92
N SER A 122 6.90 12.47 -13.16
CA SER A 122 7.63 11.24 -12.85
C SER A 122 6.81 10.28 -11.99
N LEU A 123 6.08 10.80 -10.98
CA LEU A 123 5.20 9.97 -10.14
C LEU A 123 4.11 9.31 -10.97
N GLU A 124 3.46 10.07 -11.85
CA GLU A 124 2.42 9.56 -12.76
C GLU A 124 2.99 8.53 -13.73
N PHE A 125 4.12 8.83 -14.37
CA PHE A 125 4.80 7.94 -15.30
C PHE A 125 5.05 6.56 -14.69
N HIS A 126 5.69 6.51 -13.53
CA HIS A 126 6.04 5.25 -12.87
C HIS A 126 4.83 4.54 -12.24
N THR A 127 3.89 5.30 -11.65
CA THR A 127 2.69 4.70 -11.05
C THR A 127 1.85 3.99 -12.11
N PHE A 128 1.56 4.65 -13.24
CA PHE A 128 0.68 4.08 -14.25
C PHE A 128 1.33 2.94 -15.04
N ARG A 129 2.65 2.90 -15.14
CA ARG A 129 3.40 1.78 -15.73
C ARG A 129 3.54 0.58 -14.80
N GLY A 130 3.41 0.76 -13.49
CA GLY A 130 3.63 -0.30 -12.51
C GLY A 130 5.10 -0.50 -12.13
N ASP A 131 5.95 0.49 -12.42
CA ASP A 131 7.38 0.41 -12.14
C ASP A 131 7.65 0.38 -10.63
N PHE A 132 6.88 1.16 -9.84
CA PHE A 132 6.98 1.17 -8.38
C PHE A 132 6.63 -0.18 -7.78
N GLU A 133 5.54 -0.81 -8.23
CA GLU A 133 5.15 -2.14 -7.77
C GLU A 133 6.22 -3.17 -8.07
N SER A 134 6.78 -3.15 -9.29
CA SER A 134 7.81 -4.09 -9.72
C SER A 134 9.07 -3.98 -8.87
N TRP A 135 9.53 -2.77 -8.60
CA TRP A 135 10.71 -2.53 -7.74
C TRP A 135 10.47 -2.98 -6.30
N LEU A 136 9.31 -2.66 -5.72
CA LEU A 136 8.95 -3.05 -4.36
C LEU A 136 8.84 -4.57 -4.20
N ILE A 137 8.33 -5.27 -5.22
CA ILE A 137 8.33 -6.74 -5.25
C ILE A 137 9.77 -7.27 -5.23
N CYS A 138 10.70 -6.65 -5.98
CA CYS A 138 12.12 -7.03 -5.96
C CYS A 138 12.76 -6.77 -4.59
N LEU A 139 12.35 -5.73 -3.85
CA LEU A 139 12.76 -5.52 -2.47
C LEU A 139 12.13 -6.52 -1.47
N GLY A 140 11.11 -7.27 -1.88
CA GLY A 140 10.34 -8.17 -1.03
C GLY A 140 9.16 -7.53 -0.31
N ASP A 141 8.82 -6.26 -0.60
CA ASP A 141 7.68 -5.58 0.03
C ASP A 141 6.38 -5.76 -0.77
N ILE A 142 5.80 -6.95 -0.65
CA ILE A 142 4.54 -7.31 -1.30
C ILE A 142 3.38 -6.45 -0.80
N GLU A 143 3.39 -6.06 0.49
CA GLU A 143 2.33 -5.23 1.07
C GLU A 143 2.31 -3.83 0.44
N LEU A 144 3.46 -3.15 0.35
CA LEU A 144 3.53 -1.81 -0.23
C LEU A 144 3.26 -1.85 -1.75
N ALA A 145 3.79 -2.86 -2.45
CA ALA A 145 3.48 -3.07 -3.87
C ALA A 145 1.97 -3.20 -4.11
N LYS A 146 1.27 -4.00 -3.29
CA LYS A 146 -0.20 -4.14 -3.36
C LYS A 146 -0.92 -2.82 -3.08
N LYS A 147 -0.47 -2.04 -2.09
CA LYS A 147 -1.05 -0.71 -1.79
C LYS A 147 -0.92 0.24 -2.99
N ILE A 148 0.23 0.27 -3.65
CA ILE A 148 0.45 1.12 -4.83
C ILE A 148 -0.41 0.64 -6.01
N ALA A 149 -0.51 -0.67 -6.23
CA ALA A 149 -1.39 -1.23 -7.26
C ALA A 149 -2.86 -0.82 -7.05
N LEU A 150 -3.36 -0.89 -5.82
CA LEU A 150 -4.71 -0.44 -5.47
C LEU A 150 -4.87 1.09 -5.62
N LEU A 151 -3.83 1.86 -5.29
CA LEU A 151 -3.83 3.31 -5.48
C LEU A 151 -3.90 3.69 -6.96
N LYS A 152 -3.19 2.98 -7.82
CA LYS A 152 -3.21 3.16 -9.28
C LYS A 152 -4.63 3.05 -9.86
N GLU A 153 -5.46 2.15 -9.33
CA GLU A 153 -6.86 1.99 -9.75
C GLU A 153 -7.71 3.26 -9.49
N LYS A 154 -7.31 4.10 -8.52
CA LYS A 154 -7.99 5.36 -8.22
C LYS A 154 -7.72 6.47 -9.25
N LYS A 155 -6.75 6.28 -10.16
CA LYS A 155 -6.37 7.21 -11.24
C LYS A 155 -6.07 8.62 -10.75
N LEU A 156 -5.49 8.74 -9.57
CA LEU A 156 -5.05 10.02 -9.02
C LEU A 156 -3.86 10.58 -9.79
N THR A 157 -3.74 11.90 -9.85
CA THR A 157 -2.66 12.62 -10.54
C THR A 157 -2.12 13.77 -9.70
N GLY A 158 -0.99 14.33 -10.10
CA GLY A 158 -0.41 15.53 -9.48
C GLY A 158 -0.16 15.39 -7.99
N GLU A 159 -0.44 16.46 -7.26
CA GLU A 159 -0.20 16.52 -5.81
C GLU A 159 -1.13 15.63 -4.99
N GLU A 160 -2.26 15.22 -5.51
CA GLU A 160 -3.11 14.25 -4.83
C GLU A 160 -2.48 12.85 -4.85
N LEU A 161 -1.95 12.44 -6.00
CA LEU A 161 -1.18 11.19 -6.12
C LEU A 161 0.03 11.23 -5.18
N ARG A 162 0.83 12.31 -5.20
CA ARG A 162 1.99 12.50 -4.31
C ARG A 162 1.61 12.29 -2.85
N ARG A 163 0.60 13.01 -2.36
CA ARG A 163 0.16 12.91 -0.95
C ARG A 163 -0.24 11.49 -0.56
N ARG A 164 -0.91 10.77 -1.46
CA ARG A 164 -1.33 9.39 -1.18
C ARG A 164 -0.14 8.43 -1.19
N LEU A 165 0.76 8.53 -2.17
CA LEU A 165 2.00 7.75 -2.19
C LEU A 165 2.82 7.99 -0.92
N GLN A 166 3.06 9.26 -0.58
CA GLN A 166 3.79 9.63 0.63
C GLN A 166 3.16 8.98 1.87
N SER A 167 1.85 9.13 2.07
CA SER A 167 1.14 8.60 3.24
C SER A 167 1.29 7.08 3.39
N ILE A 168 1.14 6.31 2.30
CA ILE A 168 1.24 4.84 2.38
C ILE A 168 2.68 4.38 2.58
N ILE A 169 3.66 5.07 1.99
CA ILE A 169 5.09 4.73 2.14
C ILE A 169 5.57 5.08 3.54
N GLU A 170 5.25 6.27 4.07
CA GLU A 170 5.58 6.68 5.45
C GLU A 170 5.02 5.70 6.48
N ASN A 171 3.76 5.33 6.33
CA ASN A 171 3.14 4.34 7.22
C ASN A 171 3.88 2.99 7.13
N ARG A 172 4.23 2.54 5.92
CA ARG A 172 4.97 1.28 5.74
C ARG A 172 6.35 1.32 6.37
N CYS A 173 7.12 2.40 6.17
CA CYS A 173 8.41 2.59 6.83
C CYS A 173 8.29 2.51 8.36
N ALA A 174 7.28 3.16 8.94
CA ALA A 174 7.04 3.12 10.39
C ALA A 174 6.71 1.70 10.88
N VAL A 175 5.85 0.96 10.16
CA VAL A 175 5.49 -0.43 10.50
C VAL A 175 6.70 -1.34 10.42
N LEU A 176 7.51 -1.26 9.36
CA LEU A 176 8.72 -2.08 9.19
C LEU A 176 9.76 -1.77 10.28
N SER A 177 9.96 -0.49 10.60
CA SER A 177 10.90 -0.06 11.65
C SER A 177 10.48 -0.55 13.05
N ALA A 178 9.19 -0.68 13.30
CA ALA A 178 8.68 -1.19 14.58
C ALA A 178 8.87 -2.71 14.76
N LEU A 179 9.21 -3.45 13.70
CA LEU A 179 9.49 -4.89 13.74
C LEU A 179 10.96 -5.22 14.03
N ILE A 180 11.84 -4.20 14.04
CA ILE A 180 13.29 -4.35 14.21
C ILE A 180 13.70 -3.94 15.62
#